data_108703d004cb892ac8f4f9e8f5135df1
#
_entry.id   108703d004cb892ac8f4f9e8f5135df1
#
_cell.length_a   1.000
_cell.length_b   1.000
_cell.length_c   1.000
_cell.angle_alpha   90.00
_cell.angle_beta   90.00
_cell.angle_gamma   90.00
#
_symmetry.space_group_name_H-M   'P 1'
#
loop_
_entity.id
_entity.type
_entity.pdbx_description
1 polymer ?
#
loop_
_entity_poly.entity_id
_entity_poly.type
_entity_poly.pdbx_seq_one_letter_code
_entity_poly.pdbx_strand_id
1 'polypeptide(L)'
;MGNRKHSKIDQLDPAVKETVDEMIKTGALYREIVDYIKQNGMSVSIAAVGRYAKNLMSTLDALRLSQQNFCAIMEETEKYPDLDVTEGILRLLSGQMLDAVSQMNEDQLKDLDFDTLSKHAIALTRAAAYKRKVDIKSKDI
;
A
#
# COMPACT_ATOMS: atom_id res chain seq x y z
N MET A 1 -13.08 20.26 2.75
CA MET A 1 -11.90 19.37 2.82
C MET A 1 -11.45 19.31 4.27
N GLY A 2 -11.60 18.16 4.89
CA GLY A 2 -11.16 17.99 6.26
C GLY A 2 -9.64 18.14 6.33
N ASN A 3 -9.18 19.11 7.09
CA ASN A 3 -7.81 19.19 7.54
C ASN A 3 -7.47 17.87 8.22
N ARG A 4 -6.72 16.99 7.58
CA ARG A 4 -6.10 15.86 8.26
C ARG A 4 -5.22 16.45 9.35
N LYS A 5 -5.70 16.43 10.57
CA LYS A 5 -4.88 16.75 11.72
C LYS A 5 -3.73 15.77 11.72
N HIS A 6 -2.55 16.24 11.34
CA HIS A 6 -1.33 15.46 11.53
C HIS A 6 -1.27 15.06 13.00
N SER A 7 -1.01 13.79 13.27
CA SER A 7 -0.87 13.34 14.65
C SER A 7 0.31 14.08 15.29
N LYS A 8 0.27 14.28 16.61
CA LYS A 8 1.39 14.88 17.31
C LYS A 8 2.70 14.11 17.09
N ILE A 9 2.60 12.80 16.89
CA ILE A 9 3.76 11.93 16.63
C ILE A 9 4.38 12.26 15.28
N ASP A 10 3.58 12.60 14.27
CA ASP A 10 4.09 13.02 12.95
C ASP A 10 4.86 14.33 12.99
N GLN A 11 4.66 15.14 14.03
CA GLN A 11 5.34 16.41 14.24
C GLN A 11 6.66 16.28 15.01
N LEU A 12 7.01 15.08 15.46
CA LEU A 12 8.27 14.83 16.15
C LEU A 12 9.47 15.07 15.22
N ASP A 13 10.60 15.43 15.83
CA ASP A 13 11.87 15.44 15.12
C ASP A 13 12.10 14.10 14.42
N PRO A 14 12.56 14.08 13.15
CA PRO A 14 12.74 12.85 12.39
C PRO A 14 13.54 11.76 13.11
N ALA A 15 14.58 12.12 13.86
CA ALA A 15 15.36 11.16 14.62
C ALA A 15 14.55 10.52 15.76
N VAL A 16 13.72 11.30 16.46
CA VAL A 16 12.84 10.81 17.52
C VAL A 16 11.74 9.93 16.96
N LYS A 17 11.14 10.33 15.84
CA LYS A 17 10.12 9.57 15.15
C LYS A 17 10.63 8.21 14.68
N GLU A 18 11.83 8.16 14.13
CA GLU A 18 12.48 6.91 13.73
C GLU A 18 12.67 5.96 14.91
N THR A 19 13.10 6.47 16.05
CA THR A 19 13.22 5.66 17.28
C THR A 19 11.88 5.16 17.77
N VAL A 20 10.83 5.98 17.72
CA VAL A 20 9.46 5.58 18.07
C VAL A 20 8.99 4.46 17.15
N ASP A 21 9.23 4.57 15.85
CA ASP A 21 8.86 3.55 14.86
C ASP A 21 9.58 2.22 15.15
N GLU A 22 10.85 2.26 15.49
CA GLU A 22 11.61 1.07 15.89
C GLU A 22 11.09 0.46 17.20
N MET A 23 10.74 1.27 18.19
CA MET A 23 10.12 0.80 19.43
C MET A 23 8.81 0.06 19.17
N ILE A 24 7.97 0.59 18.26
CA ILE A 24 6.71 -0.07 17.86
C ILE A 24 6.99 -1.40 17.18
N LYS A 25 7.92 -1.45 16.24
CA LYS A 25 8.29 -2.66 15.50
C LYS A 25 8.85 -3.75 16.41
N THR A 26 9.57 -3.38 17.46
CA THR A 26 10.16 -4.31 18.42
C THR A 26 9.23 -4.72 19.55
N GLY A 27 8.01 -4.20 19.59
CA GLY A 27 6.98 -4.58 20.56
C GLY A 27 7.09 -3.89 21.91
N ALA A 28 7.70 -2.70 21.99
CA ALA A 28 7.75 -1.93 23.21
C ALA A 28 6.35 -1.58 23.71
N LEU A 29 6.18 -1.48 25.03
CA LEU A 29 4.92 -1.09 25.64
C LEU A 29 4.59 0.37 25.27
N TYR A 30 3.32 0.66 25.03
CA TYR A 30 2.90 2.01 24.64
C TYR A 30 3.26 3.07 25.70
N ARG A 31 3.20 2.71 26.99
CA ARG A 31 3.63 3.61 28.06
C ARG A 31 5.12 3.95 28.00
N GLU A 32 5.96 3.01 27.59
CA GLU A 32 7.40 3.26 27.39
C GLU A 32 7.63 4.24 26.24
N ILE A 33 6.85 4.12 25.18
CA ILE A 33 6.87 5.04 24.04
C ILE A 33 6.41 6.43 24.46
N VAL A 34 5.33 6.52 25.24
CA VAL A 34 4.85 7.78 25.81
C VAL A 34 5.94 8.44 26.64
N ASP A 35 6.61 7.69 27.52
CA ASP A 35 7.70 8.20 28.36
C ASP A 35 8.90 8.68 27.54
N TYR A 36 9.28 7.95 26.51
CA TYR A 36 10.33 8.33 25.59
C TYR A 36 10.00 9.66 24.87
N ILE A 37 8.80 9.80 24.36
CA ILE A 37 8.34 11.02 23.68
C ILE A 37 8.33 12.19 24.64
N LYS A 38 7.91 11.97 25.91
CA LYS A 38 7.91 12.99 26.95
C LYS A 38 9.33 13.47 27.27
N GLN A 39 10.31 12.57 27.31
CA GLN A 39 11.72 12.91 27.52
C GLN A 39 12.28 13.79 26.38
N ASN A 40 11.68 13.72 25.21
CA ASN A 40 12.05 14.51 24.04
C ASN A 40 11.19 15.78 23.85
N GLY A 41 10.46 16.18 24.88
CA GLY A 41 9.80 17.48 24.93
C GLY A 41 8.37 17.54 24.43
N MET A 42 7.74 16.39 24.09
CA MET A 42 6.34 16.34 23.65
C MET A 42 5.52 15.42 24.54
N SER A 43 4.28 15.82 24.82
CA SER A 43 3.33 15.00 25.58
C SER A 43 2.28 14.40 24.65
N VAL A 44 2.13 13.07 24.67
CA VAL A 44 1.13 12.32 23.92
C VAL A 44 0.42 11.33 24.84
N SER A 45 -0.83 10.99 24.50
CA SER A 45 -1.58 9.97 25.24
C SER A 45 -1.22 8.56 24.77
N ILE A 46 -1.46 7.57 25.63
CA ILE A 46 -1.34 6.15 25.27
C ILE A 46 -2.24 5.82 24.08
N ALA A 47 -3.46 6.36 24.05
CA ALA A 47 -4.39 6.18 22.95
C ALA A 47 -3.85 6.72 21.63
N ALA A 48 -3.16 7.87 21.64
CA ALA A 48 -2.54 8.41 20.44
C ALA A 48 -1.40 7.52 19.93
N VAL A 49 -0.58 6.98 20.81
CA VAL A 49 0.46 6.01 20.47
C VAL A 49 -0.15 4.75 19.90
N GLY A 50 -1.23 4.25 20.48
CA GLY A 50 -1.94 3.05 19.99
C GLY A 50 -2.47 3.23 18.57
N ARG A 51 -3.09 4.38 18.28
CA ARG A 51 -3.56 4.70 16.91
C ARG A 51 -2.42 4.79 15.91
N TYR A 52 -1.35 5.46 16.29
CA TYR A 52 -0.16 5.58 15.44
C TYR A 52 0.47 4.22 15.16
N ALA A 53 0.63 3.39 16.19
CA ALA A 53 1.17 2.03 16.07
C ALA A 53 0.31 1.15 15.13
N LYS A 54 -1.00 1.22 15.28
CA LYS A 54 -1.93 0.47 14.41
C LYS A 54 -1.79 0.88 12.96
N ASN A 55 -1.71 2.18 12.68
CA ASN A 55 -1.52 2.68 11.32
C ASN A 55 -0.17 2.29 10.74
N LEU A 56 0.90 2.39 11.53
CA LEU A 56 2.24 1.98 11.11
C LEU A 56 2.30 0.50 10.78
N MET A 57 1.78 -0.37 11.64
CA MET A 57 1.77 -1.82 11.43
C MET A 57 0.93 -2.20 10.21
N SER A 58 -0.21 -1.55 10.00
CA SER A 58 -1.05 -1.74 8.82
C SER A 58 -0.29 -1.38 7.52
N THR A 59 0.43 -0.26 7.52
CA THR A 59 1.26 0.15 6.38
C THR A 59 2.39 -0.84 6.11
N LEU A 60 3.06 -1.32 7.17
CA LEU A 60 4.13 -2.32 7.04
C LEU A 60 3.61 -3.65 6.51
N ASP A 61 2.43 -4.09 6.93
CA ASP A 61 1.78 -5.31 6.42
C ASP A 61 1.43 -5.16 4.94
N ALA A 62 0.92 -4.00 4.53
CA ALA A 62 0.63 -3.71 3.12
C ALA A 62 1.92 -3.74 2.27
N LEU A 63 3.01 -3.16 2.76
CA LEU A 63 4.31 -3.21 2.09
C LEU A 63 4.84 -4.64 1.98
N ARG A 64 4.72 -5.43 3.04
CA ARG A 64 5.15 -6.85 3.03
C ARG A 64 4.37 -7.65 2.00
N LEU A 65 3.05 -7.47 1.95
CA LEU A 65 2.21 -8.12 0.95
C LEU A 65 2.61 -7.71 -0.47
N SER A 66 2.85 -6.43 -0.69
CA SER A 66 3.32 -5.90 -1.98
C SER A 66 4.65 -6.52 -2.40
N GLN A 67 5.60 -6.65 -1.47
CA GLN A 67 6.89 -7.31 -1.73
C GLN A 67 6.72 -8.79 -2.06
N GLN A 68 5.87 -9.51 -1.34
CA GLN A 68 5.57 -10.92 -1.62
C GLN A 68 4.96 -11.10 -3.01
N ASN A 69 4.02 -10.24 -3.38
CA ASN A 69 3.40 -10.25 -4.70
C ASN A 69 4.43 -9.97 -5.81
N PHE A 70 5.31 -9.01 -5.58
CA PHE A 70 6.39 -8.71 -6.52
C PHE A 70 7.35 -9.88 -6.71
N CYS A 71 7.76 -10.51 -5.62
CA CYS A 71 8.60 -11.72 -5.67
C CYS A 71 7.93 -12.85 -6.44
N ALA A 72 6.63 -13.08 -6.22
CA ALA A 72 5.86 -14.09 -6.93
C ALA A 72 5.83 -13.81 -8.45
N ILE A 73 5.65 -12.55 -8.85
CA ILE A 73 5.69 -12.14 -10.25
C ILE A 73 7.08 -12.41 -10.86
N MET A 74 8.14 -12.07 -10.12
CA MET A 74 9.51 -12.27 -10.60
C MET A 74 9.84 -13.75 -10.76
N GLU A 75 9.40 -14.59 -9.82
CA GLU A 75 9.57 -16.05 -9.92
C GLU A 75 8.85 -16.64 -11.16
N GLU A 76 7.61 -16.21 -11.42
CA GLU A 76 6.88 -16.64 -12.61
C GLU A 76 7.55 -16.14 -13.89
N THR A 77 8.08 -14.94 -13.89
CA THR A 77 8.82 -14.39 -15.04
C THR A 77 10.09 -15.21 -15.33
N GLU A 78 10.79 -15.68 -14.30
CA GLU A 78 11.97 -16.54 -14.45
C GLU A 78 11.61 -17.92 -15.03
N LYS A 79 10.47 -18.50 -14.58
CA LYS A 79 9.99 -19.78 -15.10
C LYS A 79 9.50 -19.71 -16.54
N TYR A 80 8.92 -18.59 -16.90
CA TYR A 80 8.33 -18.35 -18.21
C TYR A 80 8.93 -17.10 -18.84
N PRO A 81 10.08 -17.22 -19.53
CA PRO A 81 10.80 -16.07 -20.08
C PRO A 81 9.99 -15.21 -21.06
N ASP A 82 8.96 -15.78 -21.65
CA ASP A 82 8.05 -15.06 -22.56
C ASP A 82 7.02 -14.19 -21.83
N LEU A 83 6.88 -14.36 -20.51
CA LEU A 83 5.94 -13.57 -19.72
C LEU A 83 6.50 -12.17 -19.46
N ASP A 84 5.77 -11.16 -19.90
CA ASP A 84 6.11 -9.76 -19.63
C ASP A 84 5.77 -9.41 -18.16
N VAL A 85 6.74 -8.84 -17.44
CA VAL A 85 6.57 -8.40 -16.05
C VAL A 85 5.41 -7.41 -15.92
N THR A 86 5.27 -6.47 -16.86
CA THR A 86 4.17 -5.49 -16.85
C THR A 86 2.82 -6.18 -17.01
N GLU A 87 2.71 -7.15 -17.89
CA GLU A 87 1.49 -7.95 -18.06
C GLU A 87 1.17 -8.73 -16.78
N GLY A 88 2.18 -9.30 -16.12
CA GLY A 88 2.04 -9.98 -14.83
C GLY A 88 1.48 -9.06 -13.75
N ILE A 89 2.00 -7.84 -13.65
CA ILE A 89 1.52 -6.83 -12.70
C ILE A 89 0.06 -6.45 -13.01
N LEU A 90 -0.27 -6.22 -14.28
CA LEU A 90 -1.64 -5.89 -14.68
C LEU A 90 -2.63 -7.02 -14.37
N ARG A 91 -2.25 -8.26 -14.58
CA ARG A 91 -3.07 -9.43 -14.22
C ARG A 91 -3.29 -9.52 -12.71
N LEU A 92 -2.23 -9.30 -11.92
CA LEU A 92 -2.33 -9.30 -10.45
C LEU A 92 -3.27 -8.20 -9.96
N LEU A 93 -3.12 -6.98 -10.45
CA LEU A 93 -3.98 -5.84 -10.08
C LEU A 93 -5.43 -6.11 -10.47
N SER A 94 -5.67 -6.64 -11.65
CA SER A 94 -7.02 -7.00 -12.11
C SER A 94 -7.66 -8.06 -11.22
N GLY A 95 -6.90 -9.06 -10.82
CA GLY A 95 -7.35 -10.10 -9.89
C GLY A 95 -7.69 -9.53 -8.52
N GLN A 96 -6.85 -8.66 -7.97
CA GLN A 96 -7.10 -8.01 -6.69
C GLN A 96 -8.33 -7.10 -6.74
N MET A 97 -8.53 -6.36 -7.82
CA MET A 97 -9.73 -5.53 -8.00
C MET A 97 -10.99 -6.40 -8.07
N LEU A 98 -10.94 -7.50 -8.79
CA LEU A 98 -12.07 -8.43 -8.88
C LEU A 98 -12.40 -9.03 -7.51
N ASP A 99 -11.40 -9.47 -6.76
CA ASP A 99 -11.58 -10.01 -5.41
C ASP A 99 -12.18 -8.96 -4.48
N ALA A 100 -11.69 -7.73 -4.52
CA ALA A 100 -12.22 -6.63 -3.71
C ALA A 100 -13.69 -6.35 -4.03
N VAL A 101 -14.06 -6.30 -5.29
CA VAL A 101 -15.46 -6.08 -5.72
C VAL A 101 -16.35 -7.26 -5.30
N SER A 102 -15.86 -8.50 -5.42
CA SER A 102 -16.64 -9.68 -5.06
C SER A 102 -16.93 -9.80 -3.56
N GLN A 103 -16.10 -9.17 -2.73
CA GLN A 103 -16.28 -9.16 -1.27
C GLN A 103 -17.13 -7.98 -0.77
N MET A 104 -17.51 -7.06 -1.65
CA MET A 104 -18.34 -5.92 -1.27
C MET A 104 -19.80 -6.34 -1.07
N ASN A 105 -20.44 -5.72 -0.04
CA ASN A 105 -21.88 -5.84 0.16
C ASN A 105 -22.64 -4.86 -0.76
N GLU A 106 -23.98 -4.97 -0.78
CA GLU A 106 -24.82 -4.12 -1.63
C GLU A 106 -24.64 -2.63 -1.35
N ASP A 107 -24.50 -2.23 -0.09
CA ASP A 107 -24.33 -0.82 0.29
C ASP A 107 -22.98 -0.27 -0.18
N GLN A 108 -21.92 -1.07 -0.06
CA GLN A 108 -20.60 -0.69 -0.56
C GLN A 108 -20.59 -0.59 -2.09
N LEU A 109 -21.29 -1.49 -2.78
CA LEU A 109 -21.42 -1.44 -4.23
C LEU A 109 -22.19 -0.21 -4.72
N LYS A 110 -23.21 0.24 -3.97
CA LYS A 110 -23.95 1.47 -4.28
C LYS A 110 -23.11 2.72 -4.15
N ASP A 111 -22.16 2.73 -3.20
CA ASP A 111 -21.26 3.85 -2.95
C ASP A 111 -20.09 3.90 -3.95
N LEU A 112 -19.89 2.84 -4.75
CA LEU A 112 -18.87 2.83 -5.78
C LEU A 112 -19.25 3.79 -6.93
N ASP A 113 -18.28 4.64 -7.27
CA ASP A 113 -18.35 5.42 -8.50
C ASP A 113 -17.93 4.54 -9.69
N PHE A 114 -18.92 3.90 -10.30
CA PHE A 114 -18.70 3.03 -11.45
C PHE A 114 -18.12 3.77 -12.66
N ASP A 115 -18.42 5.06 -12.80
CA ASP A 115 -17.86 5.87 -13.88
C ASP A 115 -16.35 6.02 -13.72
N THR A 116 -15.89 6.39 -12.53
CA THR A 116 -14.46 6.48 -12.22
C THR A 116 -13.76 5.11 -12.33
N LEU A 117 -14.37 4.06 -11.81
CA LEU A 117 -13.82 2.70 -11.88
C LEU A 117 -13.68 2.24 -13.33
N SER A 118 -14.70 2.50 -14.16
CA SER A 118 -14.68 2.17 -15.59
C SER A 118 -13.58 2.92 -16.34
N LYS A 119 -13.38 4.19 -16.04
CA LYS A 119 -12.30 5.00 -16.62
C LYS A 119 -10.92 4.41 -16.29
N HIS A 120 -10.69 3.99 -15.06
CA HIS A 120 -9.44 3.36 -14.65
C HIS A 120 -9.24 2.00 -15.32
N ALA A 121 -10.29 1.18 -15.41
CA ALA A 121 -10.24 -0.11 -16.09
C ALA A 121 -9.92 0.04 -17.59
N ILE A 122 -10.53 1.01 -18.27
CA ILE A 122 -10.27 1.33 -19.67
C ILE A 122 -8.82 1.81 -19.86
N ALA A 123 -8.34 2.69 -18.97
CA ALA A 123 -6.97 3.18 -19.02
C ALA A 123 -5.94 2.05 -18.88
N LEU A 124 -6.15 1.11 -17.95
CA LEU A 124 -5.30 -0.07 -17.76
C LEU A 124 -5.32 -0.98 -19.00
N THR A 125 -6.50 -1.22 -19.58
CA THR A 125 -6.66 -2.03 -20.79
C THR A 125 -5.92 -1.40 -21.97
N ARG A 126 -6.02 -0.09 -22.15
CA ARG A 126 -5.31 0.63 -23.20
C ARG A 126 -3.78 0.59 -23.01
N ALA A 127 -3.31 0.72 -21.77
CA ALA A 127 -1.89 0.63 -21.45
C ALA A 127 -1.34 -0.76 -21.79
N ALA A 128 -2.06 -1.83 -21.46
CA ALA A 128 -1.69 -3.20 -21.78
C ALA A 128 -1.67 -3.44 -23.31
N ALA A 129 -2.68 -2.96 -24.02
CA ALA A 129 -2.77 -3.06 -25.47
C ALA A 129 -1.64 -2.28 -26.17
N TYR A 130 -1.35 -1.09 -25.71
CA TYR A 130 -0.25 -0.26 -26.23
C TYR A 130 1.09 -0.96 -26.07
N LYS A 131 1.36 -1.51 -24.91
CA LYS A 131 2.60 -2.23 -24.62
C LYS A 131 2.75 -3.46 -25.53
N ARG A 132 1.70 -4.25 -25.71
CA ARG A 132 1.70 -5.36 -26.65
C ARG A 132 2.07 -4.93 -28.07
N LYS A 133 1.52 -3.82 -28.52
CA LYS A 133 1.78 -3.25 -29.82
C LYS A 133 3.25 -2.85 -30.00
N VAL A 134 3.83 -2.25 -28.99
CA VAL A 134 5.25 -1.85 -28.96
C VAL A 134 6.16 -3.09 -28.97
N ASP A 135 5.85 -4.10 -28.17
CA ASP A 135 6.61 -5.34 -28.10
C ASP A 135 6.59 -6.11 -29.44
N ILE A 136 5.46 -6.15 -30.11
CA ILE A 136 5.32 -6.78 -31.44
C ILE A 136 6.20 -6.02 -32.45
N LYS A 137 6.15 -4.70 -32.47
CA LYS A 137 6.97 -3.88 -33.38
C LYS A 137 8.48 -4.04 -33.12
N SER A 138 8.90 -4.19 -31.86
CA SER A 138 10.31 -4.39 -31.53
C SER A 138 10.84 -5.76 -31.94
N LYS A 139 9.98 -6.77 -32.06
CA LYS A 139 10.34 -8.12 -32.50
C LYS A 139 10.41 -8.26 -34.04
N ASP A 140 9.79 -7.35 -34.77
CA ASP A 140 9.73 -7.36 -36.23
C ASP A 140 10.91 -6.63 -36.90
N ILE A 141 11.87 -6.17 -36.13
CA ILE A 141 13.10 -5.49 -36.65
C ILE A 141 14.17 -6.53 -36.94
#